data_7e234114fdd4096314c152798749ca48
#
_entry.id   7e234114fdd4096314c152798749ca48
#
_cell.length_a   1.000
_cell.length_b   1.000
_cell.length_c   1.000
_cell.angle_alpha   90.00
_cell.angle_beta   90.00
_cell.angle_gamma   90.00
#
_symmetry.space_group_name_H-M   'P 1'
#
loop_
_entity.id
_entity.type
_entity.pdbx_description
1 polymer ?
#
loop_
_entity_poly.entity_id
_entity_poly.type
_entity_poly.pdbx_seq_one_letter_code
_entity_poly.pdbx_strand_id
1 'polypeptide(L)'
;MALSNITFVKGSGGLGRPLAGQDHFSALIFYASALPSGFSSNARIKKFLSLADAEAAGIRLDYADETKAAGSYEVTGIGANGDTVNIKVTEPYGAVIDLGTYTKAAGQTTVTAVAAAIVAIINAGTSTHGYTASNTAGVITITARPGLGIFLNSGTPITVATVGTIAGTLTQFTAGAFSRTAIYHYHISEFFRLQPKGVLYVGIFAVPGSYTFSEIDTIQSFADGTIRRVGIYKDSSAFATGDMTLIQGVLLAQEALHKPLVAIYAANIAAVTDISTLTDLNTFSNYEVSPCISQDGAAVGALLYLTTGKSITTLGAYLGASAFAKVNESVAWVQKFNISNGVECEVLAFANGQLFSAAAITDNLLNMLDQYRYVFLRKFIGQSGSYFNGANSACSLSNDYAYLEDNLTIQKAMRGVYSSLLPALSGPLQLNADGTLSDNTIAYLESLATPNLDQMVRDSEISAYGVRIDTAQNVLTTGKIIISVQIVQQGVARQIEVPIGYTTSLS
;
A
#
# COMPACT_ATOMS: atom_id res chain seq x y z
N MET A 1 -15.66 -61.18 30.27
CA MET A 1 -15.83 -59.77 30.73
C MET A 1 -14.54 -59.08 30.40
N ALA A 2 -14.64 -58.00 29.62
CA ALA A 2 -13.48 -57.13 29.36
C ALA A 2 -13.15 -56.38 30.64
N LEU A 3 -11.87 -56.24 30.94
CA LEU A 3 -11.39 -55.45 32.08
C LEU A 3 -11.87 -54.00 31.93
N SER A 4 -12.28 -53.38 33.02
CA SER A 4 -12.65 -51.98 33.08
C SER A 4 -11.50 -51.10 32.54
N ASN A 5 -11.77 -50.31 31.50
CA ASN A 5 -10.76 -49.49 30.85
C ASN A 5 -11.36 -48.14 30.47
N ILE A 6 -10.54 -47.08 30.51
CA ILE A 6 -10.89 -45.76 30.01
C ILE A 6 -10.26 -45.62 28.62
N THR A 7 -11.11 -45.52 27.61
CA THR A 7 -10.67 -45.36 26.22
C THR A 7 -10.83 -43.90 25.80
N PHE A 8 -9.75 -43.27 25.39
CA PHE A 8 -9.79 -41.91 24.80
C PHE A 8 -10.09 -42.04 23.30
N VAL A 9 -11.26 -41.57 22.88
CA VAL A 9 -11.61 -41.47 21.47
C VAL A 9 -11.33 -40.02 21.03
N LYS A 10 -10.38 -39.83 20.12
CA LYS A 10 -10.16 -38.53 19.48
C LYS A 10 -11.32 -38.30 18.52
N GLY A 11 -12.27 -37.46 18.94
CA GLY A 11 -13.30 -36.94 18.07
C GLY A 11 -12.69 -35.93 17.08
N SER A 12 -12.92 -36.10 15.79
CA SER A 12 -12.66 -35.09 14.76
C SER A 12 -13.97 -34.38 14.44
N GLY A 13 -14.03 -33.05 14.57
CA GLY A 13 -15.11 -32.24 14.02
C GLY A 13 -16.03 -31.53 15.00
N GLY A 14 -15.68 -31.40 16.29
CA GLY A 14 -16.60 -30.81 17.28
C GLY A 14 -16.25 -29.47 17.90
N LEU A 15 -15.11 -28.89 17.56
CA LEU A 15 -14.73 -27.57 18.06
C LEU A 15 -14.41 -26.69 16.84
N GLY A 16 -15.25 -25.69 16.58
CA GLY A 16 -14.87 -24.60 15.69
C GLY A 16 -13.54 -24.05 16.20
N ARG A 17 -12.44 -24.47 15.57
CA ARG A 17 -11.14 -23.84 15.88
C ARG A 17 -11.25 -22.39 15.48
N PRO A 18 -10.77 -21.44 16.33
CA PRO A 18 -10.55 -20.09 15.87
C PRO A 18 -9.81 -20.15 14.54
N LEU A 19 -10.09 -19.24 13.62
CA LEU A 19 -9.42 -19.14 12.33
C LEU A 19 -7.94 -18.75 12.57
N ALA A 20 -7.22 -19.59 13.32
CA ALA A 20 -5.82 -19.42 13.64
C ALA A 20 -5.01 -19.46 12.35
N GLY A 21 -4.14 -18.47 12.15
CA GLY A 21 -3.24 -18.39 11.01
C GLY A 21 -3.74 -17.60 9.81
N GLN A 22 -4.91 -16.95 9.86
CA GLN A 22 -5.41 -16.11 8.76
C GLN A 22 -5.25 -14.59 9.02
N ASP A 23 -4.71 -14.17 10.16
CA ASP A 23 -4.61 -12.76 10.52
C ASP A 23 -3.65 -11.97 9.61
N HIS A 24 -2.75 -12.65 8.88
CA HIS A 24 -1.83 -12.06 7.91
C HIS A 24 -2.39 -11.96 6.48
N PHE A 25 -3.62 -12.41 6.22
CA PHE A 25 -4.21 -12.35 4.88
C PHE A 25 -4.55 -10.91 4.52
N SER A 26 -3.92 -10.45 3.44
CA SER A 26 -3.96 -9.06 3.02
C SER A 26 -4.31 -8.96 1.54
N ALA A 27 -4.78 -7.79 1.11
CA ALA A 27 -4.99 -7.49 -0.29
C ALA A 27 -4.37 -6.15 -0.70
N LEU A 28 -4.03 -6.02 -1.99
CA LEU A 28 -3.70 -4.76 -2.64
C LEU A 28 -4.64 -4.55 -3.83
N ILE A 29 -5.22 -3.37 -3.90
CA ILE A 29 -6.07 -2.92 -5.00
C ILE A 29 -5.33 -1.84 -5.77
N PHE A 30 -5.18 -2.06 -7.08
CA PHE A 30 -4.62 -1.13 -8.04
C PHE A 30 -5.64 -0.87 -9.16
N TYR A 31 -5.47 0.26 -9.86
CA TYR A 31 -6.32 0.66 -10.98
C TYR A 31 -5.47 0.89 -12.23
N ALA A 32 -5.79 0.19 -13.32
CA ALA A 32 -5.12 0.35 -14.61
C ALA A 32 -6.00 -0.05 -15.79
N SER A 33 -5.78 0.59 -16.93
CA SER A 33 -6.37 0.18 -18.22
C SER A 33 -5.61 -1.00 -18.83
N ALA A 34 -4.26 -1.00 -18.72
CA ALA A 34 -3.42 -2.10 -19.18
C ALA A 34 -3.14 -3.08 -18.03
N LEU A 35 -3.06 -4.37 -18.35
CA LEU A 35 -2.83 -5.44 -17.37
C LEU A 35 -1.48 -6.12 -17.65
N PRO A 36 -0.76 -6.56 -16.58
CA PRO A 36 0.41 -7.42 -16.72
C PRO A 36 0.06 -8.73 -17.42
N SER A 37 1.04 -9.39 -18.03
CA SER A 37 0.85 -10.58 -18.88
C SER A 37 0.13 -11.75 -18.21
N GLY A 38 0.26 -11.89 -16.91
CA GLY A 38 -0.43 -12.92 -16.12
C GLY A 38 -1.87 -12.60 -15.76
N PHE A 39 -2.36 -11.38 -16.05
CA PHE A 39 -3.73 -10.93 -15.76
C PHE A 39 -4.53 -10.82 -17.06
N SER A 40 -5.85 -10.87 -16.94
CA SER A 40 -6.75 -10.64 -18.06
C SER A 40 -8.01 -9.90 -17.60
N SER A 41 -8.83 -9.43 -18.52
CA SER A 41 -10.10 -8.76 -18.20
C SER A 41 -11.03 -9.62 -17.33
N ASN A 42 -10.97 -10.95 -17.48
CA ASN A 42 -11.77 -11.92 -16.73
C ASN A 42 -11.05 -12.50 -15.52
N ALA A 43 -9.75 -12.21 -15.31
CA ALA A 43 -8.93 -12.71 -14.23
C ALA A 43 -8.04 -11.57 -13.67
N ARG A 44 -8.69 -10.59 -13.04
CA ARG A 44 -8.07 -9.38 -12.51
C ARG A 44 -7.50 -9.54 -11.10
N ILE A 45 -7.78 -10.65 -10.43
CA ILE A 45 -7.34 -10.92 -9.07
C ILE A 45 -6.46 -12.16 -9.06
N LYS A 46 -5.33 -12.08 -8.35
CA LYS A 46 -4.44 -13.21 -8.10
C LYS A 46 -4.02 -13.25 -6.65
N LYS A 47 -3.72 -14.47 -6.18
CA LYS A 47 -3.15 -14.76 -4.87
C LYS A 47 -1.66 -15.01 -5.04
N PHE A 48 -0.83 -14.35 -4.24
CA PHE A 48 0.61 -14.51 -4.19
C PHE A 48 1.08 -14.93 -2.80
N LEU A 49 2.06 -15.80 -2.77
CA LEU A 49 2.74 -16.27 -1.56
C LEU A 49 4.17 -15.77 -1.46
N SER A 50 4.66 -15.16 -2.56
CA SER A 50 6.01 -14.59 -2.66
C SER A 50 6.06 -13.47 -3.70
N LEU A 51 7.11 -12.66 -3.66
CA LEU A 51 7.40 -11.69 -4.71
C LEU A 51 7.62 -12.38 -6.06
N ALA A 52 8.30 -13.53 -6.08
CA ALA A 52 8.57 -14.29 -7.30
C ALA A 52 7.27 -14.73 -8.01
N ASP A 53 6.20 -15.03 -7.28
CA ASP A 53 4.89 -15.35 -7.88
C ASP A 53 4.30 -14.14 -8.62
N ALA A 54 4.48 -12.93 -8.06
CA ALA A 54 4.03 -11.69 -8.69
C ALA A 54 4.87 -11.38 -9.96
N GLU A 55 6.17 -11.58 -9.90
CA GLU A 55 7.08 -11.42 -11.04
C GLU A 55 6.76 -12.40 -12.17
N ALA A 56 6.46 -13.67 -11.83
CA ALA A 56 6.00 -14.66 -12.80
C ALA A 56 4.66 -14.30 -13.43
N ALA A 57 3.82 -13.52 -12.74
CA ALA A 57 2.57 -12.98 -13.26
C ALA A 57 2.74 -11.66 -14.05
N GLY A 58 3.98 -11.25 -14.34
CA GLY A 58 4.31 -10.07 -15.14
C GLY A 58 4.33 -8.75 -14.37
N ILE A 59 4.27 -8.77 -13.04
CA ILE A 59 4.47 -7.57 -12.21
C ILE A 59 5.96 -7.41 -11.95
N ARG A 60 6.64 -6.53 -12.70
CA ARG A 60 8.11 -6.44 -12.73
C ARG A 60 8.59 -5.01 -12.52
N LEU A 61 9.83 -4.89 -12.05
CA LEU A 61 10.51 -3.61 -11.83
C LEU A 61 11.31 -3.14 -13.08
N ASP A 62 11.36 -3.93 -14.14
CA ASP A 62 12.21 -3.69 -15.33
C ASP A 62 11.66 -2.64 -16.31
N TYR A 63 10.60 -1.95 -15.97
CA TYR A 63 9.93 -0.94 -16.80
C TYR A 63 9.47 -1.47 -18.17
N ALA A 64 9.24 -2.77 -18.33
CA ALA A 64 8.88 -3.40 -19.62
C ALA A 64 7.52 -2.94 -20.17
N ASP A 65 6.62 -2.46 -19.32
CA ASP A 65 5.31 -1.90 -19.69
C ASP A 65 5.32 -0.37 -19.89
N GLU A 66 6.49 0.26 -19.81
CA GLU A 66 6.66 1.70 -20.05
C GLU A 66 6.50 2.01 -21.54
N THR A 67 5.80 3.09 -21.87
CA THR A 67 5.89 3.72 -23.18
C THR A 67 7.03 4.73 -23.13
N LYS A 68 8.11 4.47 -23.87
CA LYS A 68 9.27 5.36 -23.92
C LYS A 68 8.93 6.64 -24.66
N ALA A 69 9.33 7.78 -24.11
CA ALA A 69 9.24 9.05 -24.82
C ALA A 69 10.13 9.05 -26.07
N ALA A 70 9.64 9.65 -27.13
CA ALA A 70 10.38 9.83 -28.38
C ALA A 70 10.44 11.31 -28.79
N GLY A 71 11.59 11.75 -29.22
CA GLY A 71 11.83 13.08 -29.81
C GLY A 71 12.57 12.92 -31.14
N SER A 72 12.71 13.97 -31.94
CA SER A 72 13.39 13.86 -33.22
C SER A 72 14.25 15.08 -33.57
N TYR A 73 15.30 14.82 -34.36
CA TYR A 73 16.09 15.83 -35.03
C TYR A 73 16.11 15.51 -36.54
N GLU A 74 15.47 16.36 -37.33
CA GLU A 74 15.47 16.26 -38.80
C GLU A 74 16.65 17.03 -39.34
N VAL A 75 17.55 16.35 -40.06
CA VAL A 75 18.66 17.00 -40.76
C VAL A 75 18.14 17.67 -42.02
N THR A 76 18.14 19.00 -42.08
CA THR A 76 17.68 19.78 -43.24
C THR A 76 18.82 20.31 -44.10
N GLY A 77 20.04 20.39 -43.58
CA GLY A 77 21.26 20.78 -44.29
C GLY A 77 22.45 19.93 -43.90
N ILE A 78 23.16 19.37 -44.89
CA ILE A 78 24.29 18.45 -44.66
C ILE A 78 25.57 19.13 -44.11
N GLY A 79 25.69 20.42 -44.24
CA GLY A 79 26.86 21.16 -43.82
C GLY A 79 28.13 20.92 -44.65
N ALA A 80 29.25 21.55 -44.28
CA ALA A 80 30.58 21.37 -44.81
C ALA A 80 31.34 20.28 -44.06
N ASN A 81 32.42 19.73 -44.68
CA ASN A 81 33.27 18.79 -43.96
C ASN A 81 33.93 19.45 -42.74
N GLY A 82 33.87 18.75 -41.61
CA GLY A 82 34.35 19.27 -40.32
C GLY A 82 33.23 19.96 -39.47
N ASP A 83 32.06 20.22 -40.03
CA ASP A 83 30.90 20.73 -39.25
C ASP A 83 30.48 19.68 -38.22
N THR A 84 29.99 20.13 -37.08
CA THR A 84 29.63 19.22 -35.98
C THR A 84 28.20 19.38 -35.53
N VAL A 85 27.61 18.27 -35.02
CA VAL A 85 26.34 18.22 -34.31
C VAL A 85 26.55 17.48 -32.99
N ASN A 86 26.23 18.13 -31.88
CA ASN A 86 26.20 17.49 -30.56
C ASN A 86 24.78 17.49 -30.02
N ILE A 87 24.28 16.35 -29.63
CA ILE A 87 22.93 16.19 -29.07
C ILE A 87 23.05 15.82 -27.58
N LYS A 88 22.34 16.58 -26.74
CA LYS A 88 22.29 16.31 -25.30
C LYS A 88 20.85 16.23 -24.83
N VAL A 89 20.63 15.46 -23.76
CA VAL A 89 19.36 15.35 -23.08
C VAL A 89 19.53 15.79 -21.65
N THR A 90 18.73 16.76 -21.22
CA THR A 90 18.63 17.16 -19.81
C THR A 90 17.55 16.29 -19.16
N GLU A 91 17.98 15.42 -18.27
CA GLU A 91 17.09 14.55 -17.50
C GLU A 91 16.48 15.31 -16.31
N PRO A 92 15.43 14.75 -15.71
CA PRO A 92 14.93 15.20 -14.42
C PRO A 92 16.10 15.35 -13.42
N TYR A 93 16.05 16.39 -12.59
CA TYR A 93 17.11 16.79 -11.62
C TYR A 93 18.34 17.47 -12.23
N GLY A 94 18.29 17.84 -13.51
CA GLY A 94 19.32 18.63 -14.14
C GLY A 94 20.53 17.84 -14.62
N ALA A 95 20.52 16.52 -14.59
CA ALA A 95 21.58 15.71 -15.19
C ALA A 95 21.57 15.91 -16.70
N VAL A 96 22.69 16.32 -17.26
CA VAL A 96 22.86 16.51 -18.71
C VAL A 96 23.59 15.32 -19.28
N ILE A 97 22.90 14.55 -20.12
CA ILE A 97 23.42 13.35 -20.78
C ILE A 97 23.87 13.75 -22.19
N ASP A 98 25.14 13.56 -22.49
CA ASP A 98 25.71 13.78 -23.84
C ASP A 98 25.55 12.49 -24.68
N LEU A 99 24.78 12.58 -25.76
CA LEU A 99 24.56 11.45 -26.67
C LEU A 99 25.68 11.29 -27.72
N GLY A 100 26.64 12.19 -27.71
CA GLY A 100 27.83 12.16 -28.58
C GLY A 100 27.87 13.32 -29.57
N THR A 101 29.07 13.53 -30.12
CA THR A 101 29.34 14.58 -31.11
C THR A 101 29.63 13.93 -32.46
N TYR A 102 28.84 14.26 -33.45
CA TYR A 102 29.08 13.93 -34.85
C TYR A 102 29.93 14.98 -35.49
N THR A 103 30.90 14.53 -36.35
CA THR A 103 31.68 15.41 -37.24
C THR A 103 31.47 14.99 -38.68
N LYS A 104 31.05 15.93 -39.53
CA LYS A 104 30.76 15.68 -40.97
C LYS A 104 32.00 15.21 -41.72
N ALA A 105 31.87 14.07 -42.37
CA ALA A 105 32.92 13.48 -43.24
C ALA A 105 32.59 13.68 -44.73
N ALA A 106 33.60 13.62 -45.59
CA ALA A 106 33.50 13.89 -47.03
C ALA A 106 32.53 12.94 -47.78
N GLY A 107 32.40 11.67 -47.33
CA GLY A 107 31.53 10.67 -47.98
C GLY A 107 30.03 10.81 -47.67
N GLN A 108 29.63 11.71 -46.79
CA GLN A 108 28.22 11.90 -46.36
C GLN A 108 27.56 13.04 -47.14
N THR A 109 27.04 12.71 -48.30
CA THR A 109 26.55 13.68 -49.30
C THR A 109 25.04 13.87 -49.31
N THR A 110 24.31 13.17 -48.44
CA THR A 110 22.85 13.30 -48.29
C THR A 110 22.43 13.49 -46.84
N VAL A 111 21.28 14.10 -46.61
CA VAL A 111 20.70 14.26 -45.23
C VAL A 111 20.52 12.89 -44.56
N THR A 112 20.11 11.87 -45.31
CA THR A 112 19.96 10.49 -44.79
C THR A 112 21.30 9.89 -44.35
N ALA A 113 22.39 10.13 -45.09
CA ALA A 113 23.74 9.64 -44.74
C ALA A 113 24.26 10.35 -43.48
N VAL A 114 24.07 11.65 -43.37
CA VAL A 114 24.41 12.43 -42.15
C VAL A 114 23.62 11.94 -40.96
N ALA A 115 22.29 11.81 -41.09
CA ALA A 115 21.45 11.28 -40.03
C ALA A 115 21.84 9.86 -39.60
N ALA A 116 22.15 8.97 -40.53
CA ALA A 116 22.60 7.61 -40.22
C ALA A 116 23.91 7.63 -39.40
N ALA A 117 24.84 8.52 -39.73
CA ALA A 117 26.11 8.64 -38.99
C ALA A 117 25.87 9.18 -37.55
N ILE A 118 24.97 10.14 -37.37
CA ILE A 118 24.61 10.63 -36.04
C ILE A 118 23.95 9.52 -35.21
N VAL A 119 23.00 8.75 -35.81
CA VAL A 119 22.39 7.59 -35.20
C VAL A 119 23.41 6.55 -34.75
N ALA A 120 24.43 6.28 -35.58
CA ALA A 120 25.48 5.34 -35.23
C ALA A 120 26.26 5.77 -33.98
N ILE A 121 26.52 7.08 -33.81
CA ILE A 121 27.20 7.64 -32.64
C ILE A 121 26.34 7.48 -31.40
N ILE A 122 25.04 7.87 -31.47
CA ILE A 122 24.14 7.70 -30.36
C ILE A 122 24.06 6.23 -29.94
N ASN A 123 23.84 5.33 -30.87
CA ASN A 123 23.69 3.90 -30.56
C ASN A 123 25.00 3.24 -30.08
N ALA A 124 26.16 3.74 -30.45
CA ALA A 124 27.43 3.30 -29.91
C ALA A 124 27.57 3.61 -28.41
N GLY A 125 26.94 4.69 -27.93
CA GLY A 125 26.90 5.09 -26.52
C GLY A 125 25.76 4.50 -25.71
N THR A 126 24.84 3.70 -26.31
CA THR A 126 23.63 3.20 -25.63
C THR A 126 23.92 2.43 -24.34
N SER A 127 24.99 1.65 -24.30
CA SER A 127 25.38 0.93 -23.08
C SER A 127 25.77 1.85 -21.90
N THR A 128 26.13 3.09 -22.19
CA THR A 128 26.55 4.09 -21.20
C THR A 128 25.39 4.99 -20.79
N HIS A 129 24.63 5.51 -21.75
CA HIS A 129 23.57 6.48 -21.48
C HIS A 129 22.14 5.93 -21.61
N GLY A 130 21.96 4.74 -22.21
CA GLY A 130 20.66 4.06 -22.32
C GLY A 130 19.72 4.56 -23.43
N TYR A 131 20.01 5.70 -24.06
CA TYR A 131 19.23 6.21 -25.19
C TYR A 131 19.54 5.44 -26.47
N THR A 132 18.52 5.32 -27.34
CA THR A 132 18.66 4.72 -28.68
C THR A 132 18.17 5.69 -29.74
N ALA A 133 18.62 5.52 -30.96
CA ALA A 133 18.16 6.31 -32.08
C ALA A 133 17.92 5.46 -33.33
N SER A 134 17.03 5.94 -34.20
CA SER A 134 16.76 5.39 -35.54
C SER A 134 16.72 6.50 -36.57
N ASN A 135 16.95 6.18 -37.84
CA ASN A 135 16.88 7.14 -38.93
C ASN A 135 15.84 6.71 -39.97
N THR A 136 14.98 7.62 -40.33
CA THR A 136 14.05 7.45 -41.45
C THR A 136 14.11 8.71 -42.34
N ALA A 137 14.67 8.57 -43.55
CA ALA A 137 14.74 9.64 -44.56
C ALA A 137 15.38 10.97 -44.08
N GLY A 138 16.34 10.93 -43.18
CA GLY A 138 17.01 12.12 -42.63
C GLY A 138 16.44 12.58 -41.30
N VAL A 139 15.35 11.98 -40.81
CA VAL A 139 14.80 12.23 -39.48
C VAL A 139 15.39 11.23 -38.49
N ILE A 140 16.10 11.73 -37.51
CA ILE A 140 16.67 10.97 -36.39
C ILE A 140 15.61 10.93 -35.29
N THR A 141 15.02 9.76 -35.00
CA THR A 141 14.15 9.57 -33.85
C THR A 141 14.98 9.10 -32.66
N ILE A 142 14.98 9.87 -31.58
CA ILE A 142 15.70 9.57 -30.34
C ILE A 142 14.67 8.99 -29.38
N THR A 143 14.94 7.77 -28.84
CA THR A 143 14.07 7.09 -27.88
C THR A 143 14.73 7.12 -26.49
N ALA A 144 13.95 7.51 -25.52
CA ALA A 144 14.39 7.62 -24.11
C ALA A 144 14.83 6.27 -23.53
N ARG A 145 15.72 6.32 -22.55
CA ARG A 145 16.11 5.15 -21.77
C ARG A 145 14.96 4.69 -20.85
N PRO A 146 14.94 3.43 -20.40
CA PRO A 146 13.93 2.93 -19.47
C PRO A 146 13.89 3.73 -18.15
N GLY A 147 12.73 3.85 -17.56
CA GLY A 147 12.51 4.48 -16.26
C GLY A 147 12.23 6.00 -16.33
N LEU A 148 12.30 6.63 -17.51
CA LEU A 148 12.00 8.06 -17.66
C LEU A 148 10.51 8.36 -17.94
N GLY A 149 9.76 7.39 -18.47
CA GLY A 149 8.33 7.45 -18.64
C GLY A 149 7.81 8.76 -19.25
N ILE A 150 6.77 9.31 -18.63
CA ILE A 150 6.16 10.58 -19.02
C ILE A 150 7.04 11.81 -18.73
N PHE A 151 8.10 11.64 -18.00
CA PHE A 151 8.89 12.73 -17.43
C PHE A 151 9.53 13.64 -18.48
N LEU A 152 9.91 13.07 -19.61
CA LEU A 152 10.50 13.82 -20.72
C LEU A 152 9.46 14.48 -21.65
N ASN A 153 8.16 14.29 -21.43
CA ASN A 153 7.12 14.89 -22.28
C ASN A 153 6.95 16.39 -22.08
N SER A 154 7.62 17.00 -21.12
CA SER A 154 7.48 18.42 -20.80
C SER A 154 8.81 19.15 -20.88
N GLY A 155 8.74 20.46 -21.17
CA GLY A 155 9.92 21.32 -21.27
C GLY A 155 10.67 21.14 -22.60
N THR A 156 11.99 21.41 -22.55
CA THR A 156 12.91 21.30 -23.68
C THR A 156 14.09 20.40 -23.34
N PRO A 157 13.85 19.12 -23.05
CA PRO A 157 14.90 18.21 -22.60
C PRO A 157 15.97 17.96 -23.65
N ILE A 158 15.64 17.95 -24.96
CA ILE A 158 16.66 17.77 -26.01
C ILE A 158 17.24 19.12 -26.36
N THR A 159 18.57 19.19 -26.39
CA THR A 159 19.32 20.33 -26.92
C THR A 159 20.26 19.85 -28.03
N VAL A 160 20.34 20.63 -29.10
CA VAL A 160 21.23 20.37 -30.24
C VAL A 160 22.13 21.57 -30.43
N ALA A 161 23.43 21.33 -30.35
CA ALA A 161 24.44 22.32 -30.65
C ALA A 161 25.10 21.99 -32.00
N THR A 162 25.07 22.93 -32.92
CA THR A 162 25.70 22.79 -34.27
C THR A 162 26.84 23.80 -34.41
N VAL A 163 27.89 23.35 -35.12
CA VAL A 163 29.02 24.23 -35.53
C VAL A 163 29.15 24.12 -37.06
N GLY A 164 29.25 25.25 -37.72
CA GLY A 164 29.33 25.36 -39.18
C GLY A 164 27.97 25.58 -39.82
N THR A 165 27.75 24.98 -41.01
CA THR A 165 26.55 25.17 -41.83
C THR A 165 25.57 24.02 -41.81
N ILE A 166 25.86 22.99 -41.01
CA ILE A 166 24.94 21.86 -40.79
C ILE A 166 23.68 22.38 -40.11
N ALA A 167 22.49 21.98 -40.60
CA ALA A 167 21.21 22.47 -40.11
C ALA A 167 20.20 21.36 -39.88
N GLY A 168 19.25 21.60 -38.96
CA GLY A 168 18.15 20.70 -38.71
C GLY A 168 17.06 21.29 -37.84
N THR A 169 15.94 20.58 -37.78
CA THR A 169 14.76 20.92 -36.99
C THR A 169 14.59 19.95 -35.82
N LEU A 170 14.47 20.48 -34.61
CA LEU A 170 14.32 19.70 -33.38
C LEU A 170 12.84 19.58 -32.99
N THR A 171 12.39 18.37 -32.69
CA THR A 171 11.11 18.09 -32.00
C THR A 171 11.42 17.45 -30.65
N GLN A 172 10.87 18.00 -29.59
CA GLN A 172 11.06 17.54 -28.23
C GLN A 172 10.40 16.18 -27.97
N PHE A 173 10.76 15.54 -26.87
CA PHE A 173 10.14 14.27 -26.45
C PHE A 173 8.64 14.39 -26.23
N THR A 174 7.89 13.39 -26.66
CA THR A 174 6.45 13.23 -26.47
C THR A 174 6.07 11.77 -26.29
N ALA A 175 4.79 11.53 -25.95
CA ALA A 175 4.15 10.21 -25.88
C ALA A 175 4.74 9.21 -24.88
N GLY A 176 5.62 9.63 -23.98
CA GLY A 176 6.09 8.77 -22.89
C GLY A 176 4.98 8.49 -21.88
N ALA A 177 4.94 7.26 -21.34
CA ALA A 177 4.09 6.89 -20.22
C ALA A 177 4.89 6.05 -19.22
N PHE A 178 4.55 6.17 -17.93
CA PHE A 178 5.27 5.47 -16.86
C PHE A 178 4.91 3.98 -16.77
N SER A 179 5.81 3.19 -16.17
CA SER A 179 5.53 1.80 -15.84
C SER A 179 4.65 1.69 -14.59
N ARG A 180 3.43 1.15 -14.75
CA ARG A 180 2.55 0.86 -13.61
C ARG A 180 2.97 -0.40 -12.87
N THR A 181 3.51 -1.39 -13.58
CA THR A 181 3.96 -2.64 -12.96
C THR A 181 5.13 -2.41 -12.01
N ALA A 182 6.00 -1.44 -12.27
CA ALA A 182 7.08 -1.06 -11.36
C ALA A 182 6.54 -0.53 -10.01
N ILE A 183 5.46 0.26 -10.03
CA ILE A 183 4.80 0.72 -8.80
C ILE A 183 4.15 -0.45 -8.05
N TYR A 184 3.48 -1.34 -8.76
CA TYR A 184 2.85 -2.53 -8.14
C TYR A 184 3.91 -3.46 -7.54
N HIS A 185 4.99 -3.70 -8.28
CA HIS A 185 6.14 -4.47 -7.81
C HIS A 185 6.70 -3.89 -6.51
N TYR A 186 6.89 -2.57 -6.45
CA TYR A 186 7.39 -1.90 -5.25
C TYR A 186 6.50 -2.18 -4.03
N HIS A 187 5.19 -1.96 -4.12
CA HIS A 187 4.30 -2.20 -2.99
C HIS A 187 4.24 -3.68 -2.59
N ILE A 188 4.29 -4.61 -3.55
CA ILE A 188 4.30 -6.05 -3.29
C ILE A 188 5.63 -6.48 -2.67
N SER A 189 6.76 -5.95 -3.15
CA SER A 189 8.08 -6.25 -2.59
C SER A 189 8.22 -5.77 -1.15
N GLU A 190 7.73 -4.56 -0.84
CA GLU A 190 7.73 -4.02 0.51
C GLU A 190 6.81 -4.80 1.45
N PHE A 191 5.66 -5.28 0.96
CA PHE A 191 4.81 -6.19 1.74
C PHE A 191 5.54 -7.47 2.11
N PHE A 192 6.12 -8.19 1.14
CA PHE A 192 6.82 -9.45 1.40
C PHE A 192 8.15 -9.27 2.13
N ARG A 193 8.77 -8.11 2.03
CA ARG A 193 9.96 -7.77 2.84
C ARG A 193 9.64 -7.79 4.33
N LEU A 194 8.50 -7.24 4.72
CA LEU A 194 8.08 -7.15 6.14
C LEU A 194 7.26 -8.35 6.60
N GLN A 195 6.52 -9.01 5.69
CA GLN A 195 5.76 -10.22 5.98
C GLN A 195 6.07 -11.34 4.97
N PRO A 196 7.24 -12.00 5.09
CA PRO A 196 7.69 -13.01 4.13
C PRO A 196 6.79 -14.26 4.04
N LYS A 197 6.00 -14.53 5.07
CA LYS A 197 5.04 -15.64 5.14
C LYS A 197 3.60 -15.20 4.91
N GLY A 198 3.41 -13.96 4.45
CA GLY A 198 2.10 -13.38 4.20
C GLY A 198 1.40 -14.03 3.00
N VAL A 199 0.08 -13.96 3.03
CA VAL A 199 -0.76 -14.25 1.86
C VAL A 199 -1.27 -12.91 1.33
N LEU A 200 -0.96 -12.62 0.06
CA LEU A 200 -1.33 -11.37 -0.58
C LEU A 200 -2.22 -11.63 -1.79
N TYR A 201 -3.42 -11.09 -1.76
CA TYR A 201 -4.29 -11.00 -2.92
C TYR A 201 -4.04 -9.67 -3.63
N VAL A 202 -3.84 -9.70 -4.93
CA VAL A 202 -3.63 -8.49 -5.74
C VAL A 202 -4.72 -8.38 -6.78
N GLY A 203 -5.47 -7.29 -6.74
CA GLY A 203 -6.48 -6.94 -7.73
C GLY A 203 -6.02 -5.74 -8.57
N ILE A 204 -6.07 -5.86 -9.90
CA ILE A 204 -5.80 -4.77 -10.84
C ILE A 204 -7.09 -4.51 -11.62
N PHE A 205 -7.82 -3.48 -11.20
CA PHE A 205 -9.12 -3.15 -11.74
C PHE A 205 -9.03 -2.06 -12.81
N ALA A 206 -10.06 -1.94 -13.63
CA ALA A 206 -10.15 -0.83 -14.59
C ALA A 206 -10.29 0.50 -13.82
N VAL A 207 -9.70 1.56 -14.36
CA VAL A 207 -9.91 2.92 -13.81
C VAL A 207 -11.38 3.30 -14.06
N PRO A 208 -12.19 3.49 -13.01
CA PRO A 208 -13.60 3.83 -13.19
C PRO A 208 -13.78 5.32 -13.51
N GLY A 209 -14.93 5.69 -14.08
CA GLY A 209 -15.31 7.10 -14.23
C GLY A 209 -15.57 7.80 -12.90
N SER A 210 -16.04 7.05 -11.89
CA SER A 210 -16.20 7.48 -10.50
C SER A 210 -15.87 6.33 -9.58
N TYR A 211 -15.08 6.58 -8.54
CA TYR A 211 -14.68 5.57 -7.56
C TYR A 211 -15.81 5.29 -6.59
N THR A 212 -16.17 4.03 -6.46
CA THR A 212 -17.09 3.51 -5.43
C THR A 212 -16.40 2.57 -4.48
N PHE A 213 -15.19 2.11 -4.83
CA PHE A 213 -14.38 1.12 -4.10
C PHE A 213 -15.07 -0.24 -3.91
N SER A 214 -16.07 -0.56 -4.73
CA SER A 214 -16.74 -1.87 -4.75
C SER A 214 -15.79 -3.03 -5.12
N GLU A 215 -14.61 -2.73 -5.61
CA GLU A 215 -13.52 -3.68 -5.83
C GLU A 215 -13.09 -4.40 -4.53
N ILE A 216 -13.32 -3.77 -3.37
CA ILE A 216 -13.13 -4.39 -2.04
C ILE A 216 -14.06 -5.60 -1.89
N ASP A 217 -15.34 -5.49 -2.27
CA ASP A 217 -16.29 -6.60 -2.27
C ASP A 217 -15.82 -7.73 -3.18
N THR A 218 -15.34 -7.35 -4.37
CA THR A 218 -14.92 -8.31 -5.40
C THR A 218 -13.72 -9.11 -4.93
N ILE A 219 -12.69 -8.44 -4.36
CA ILE A 219 -11.48 -9.14 -3.89
C ILE A 219 -11.74 -9.93 -2.61
N GLN A 220 -12.60 -9.43 -1.71
CA GLN A 220 -12.99 -10.15 -0.50
C GLN A 220 -13.80 -11.41 -0.83
N SER A 221 -14.69 -11.34 -1.82
CA SER A 221 -15.45 -12.49 -2.31
C SER A 221 -14.55 -13.51 -3.01
N PHE A 222 -13.58 -13.08 -3.82
CA PHE A 222 -12.58 -13.94 -4.43
C PHE A 222 -11.74 -14.70 -3.39
N ALA A 223 -11.51 -14.10 -2.25
CA ALA A 223 -10.76 -14.67 -1.14
C ALA A 223 -11.64 -15.40 -0.10
N ASP A 224 -12.90 -15.70 -0.43
CA ASP A 224 -13.86 -16.36 0.48
C ASP A 224 -13.99 -15.67 1.85
N GLY A 225 -13.90 -14.32 1.89
CA GLY A 225 -14.00 -13.55 3.11
C GLY A 225 -12.81 -13.68 4.06
N THR A 226 -11.65 -14.12 3.56
CA THR A 226 -10.47 -14.37 4.42
C THR A 226 -9.53 -13.18 4.54
N ILE A 227 -9.66 -12.13 3.73
CA ILE A 227 -8.84 -10.93 3.81
C ILE A 227 -9.17 -10.16 5.10
N ARG A 228 -8.13 -9.69 5.79
CA ARG A 228 -8.24 -8.92 7.06
C ARG A 228 -7.87 -7.46 6.90
N ARG A 229 -7.07 -7.13 5.91
CA ARG A 229 -6.68 -5.76 5.57
C ARG A 229 -6.48 -5.61 4.08
N VAL A 230 -6.89 -4.45 3.56
CA VAL A 230 -6.74 -4.10 2.15
C VAL A 230 -5.98 -2.80 2.01
N GLY A 231 -4.94 -2.81 1.19
CA GLY A 231 -4.24 -1.61 0.74
C GLY A 231 -4.85 -1.12 -0.57
N ILE A 232 -5.16 0.16 -0.66
CA ILE A 232 -5.76 0.77 -1.84
C ILE A 232 -4.81 1.83 -2.40
N TYR A 233 -4.39 1.65 -3.63
CA TYR A 233 -3.55 2.58 -4.38
C TYR A 233 -4.33 3.18 -5.56
N LYS A 234 -4.57 4.49 -5.50
CA LYS A 234 -5.26 5.27 -6.52
C LYS A 234 -4.37 6.43 -6.98
N ASP A 235 -3.95 6.41 -8.25
CA ASP A 235 -3.05 7.42 -8.82
C ASP A 235 -3.70 8.32 -9.89
N SER A 236 -4.94 8.03 -10.28
CA SER A 236 -5.64 8.71 -11.37
C SER A 236 -6.25 10.06 -10.97
N SER A 237 -6.45 10.29 -9.67
CA SER A 237 -6.93 11.56 -9.12
C SER A 237 -6.27 11.85 -7.78
N ALA A 238 -6.25 13.12 -7.38
CA ALA A 238 -5.73 13.57 -6.10
C ALA A 238 -6.49 12.92 -4.92
N PHE A 239 -5.85 12.94 -3.75
CA PHE A 239 -6.48 12.55 -2.49
C PHE A 239 -7.74 13.36 -2.24
N ALA A 240 -8.82 12.69 -1.89
CA ALA A 240 -10.07 13.30 -1.47
C ALA A 240 -10.59 12.60 -0.20
N THR A 241 -11.03 13.38 0.78
CA THR A 241 -11.58 12.84 2.04
C THR A 241 -12.84 12.02 1.82
N GLY A 242 -13.63 12.35 0.78
CA GLY A 242 -14.80 11.58 0.38
C GLY A 242 -14.50 10.13 -0.03
N ASP A 243 -13.30 9.85 -0.54
CA ASP A 243 -12.88 8.47 -0.86
C ASP A 243 -12.90 7.59 0.39
N MET A 244 -12.40 8.11 1.52
CA MET A 244 -12.37 7.37 2.80
C MET A 244 -13.78 7.05 3.30
N THR A 245 -14.73 7.95 3.10
CA THR A 245 -16.13 7.72 3.46
C THR A 245 -16.79 6.64 2.60
N LEU A 246 -16.47 6.62 1.29
CA LEU A 246 -16.93 5.56 0.40
C LEU A 246 -16.31 4.21 0.77
N ILE A 247 -15.00 4.17 1.06
CA ILE A 247 -14.30 2.96 1.53
C ILE A 247 -14.94 2.46 2.83
N GLN A 248 -15.14 3.34 3.82
CA GLN A 248 -15.79 2.98 5.09
C GLN A 248 -17.17 2.36 4.88
N GLY A 249 -17.96 2.91 3.97
CA GLY A 249 -19.28 2.34 3.64
C GLY A 249 -19.21 0.91 3.12
N VAL A 250 -18.21 0.60 2.28
CA VAL A 250 -17.99 -0.77 1.78
C VAL A 250 -17.49 -1.69 2.88
N LEU A 251 -16.59 -1.22 3.77
CA LEU A 251 -16.09 -2.02 4.90
C LEU A 251 -17.20 -2.41 5.85
N LEU A 252 -18.09 -1.47 6.21
CA LEU A 252 -19.28 -1.73 7.04
C LEU A 252 -20.24 -2.74 6.38
N ALA A 253 -20.39 -2.68 5.06
CA ALA A 253 -21.19 -3.67 4.34
C ALA A 253 -20.57 -5.08 4.42
N GLN A 254 -19.23 -5.18 4.35
CA GLN A 254 -18.52 -6.45 4.55
C GLN A 254 -18.60 -6.95 5.99
N GLU A 255 -18.54 -6.06 6.97
CA GLU A 255 -18.76 -6.42 8.38
C GLU A 255 -20.15 -6.99 8.60
N ALA A 256 -21.18 -6.36 8.04
CA ALA A 256 -22.57 -6.87 8.10
C ALA A 256 -22.73 -8.26 7.45
N LEU A 257 -21.84 -8.62 6.50
CA LEU A 257 -21.76 -9.94 5.89
C LEU A 257 -20.85 -10.91 6.64
N HIS A 258 -20.41 -10.57 7.84
CA HIS A 258 -19.47 -11.33 8.68
C HIS A 258 -18.08 -11.54 8.06
N LYS A 259 -17.65 -10.64 7.19
CA LYS A 259 -16.35 -10.62 6.51
C LYS A 259 -15.57 -9.34 6.82
N PRO A 260 -15.43 -8.94 8.10
CA PRO A 260 -14.85 -7.66 8.46
C PRO A 260 -13.38 -7.57 8.04
N LEU A 261 -12.97 -6.40 7.58
CA LEU A 261 -11.60 -6.05 7.22
C LEU A 261 -11.40 -4.55 7.38
N VAL A 262 -10.14 -4.11 7.43
CA VAL A 262 -9.74 -2.70 7.50
C VAL A 262 -9.04 -2.28 6.22
N ALA A 263 -9.01 -0.97 5.94
CA ALA A 263 -8.34 -0.42 4.77
C ALA A 263 -7.17 0.50 5.14
N ILE A 264 -6.06 0.35 4.40
CA ILE A 264 -4.96 1.30 4.36
C ILE A 264 -5.08 2.03 3.02
N TYR A 265 -5.30 3.33 3.06
CA TYR A 265 -5.49 4.14 1.87
C TYR A 265 -4.24 4.96 1.56
N ALA A 266 -3.63 4.71 0.39
CA ALA A 266 -2.52 5.50 -0.11
C ALA A 266 -3.03 6.87 -0.57
N ALA A 267 -2.80 7.90 0.21
CA ALA A 267 -3.25 9.23 -0.14
C ALA A 267 -2.39 9.82 -1.27
N ASN A 268 -2.99 10.03 -2.44
CA ASN A 268 -2.30 10.65 -3.58
C ASN A 268 -2.20 12.16 -3.37
N ILE A 269 -1.10 12.60 -2.77
CA ILE A 269 -0.78 14.00 -2.47
C ILE A 269 0.29 14.59 -3.37
N ALA A 270 0.63 13.96 -4.51
CA ALA A 270 1.69 14.41 -5.42
C ALA A 270 1.55 15.88 -5.85
N ALA A 271 0.32 16.38 -5.99
CA ALA A 271 0.03 17.76 -6.35
C ALA A 271 -0.05 18.73 -5.14
N VAL A 272 0.09 18.24 -3.90
CA VAL A 272 0.04 19.08 -2.69
C VAL A 272 1.40 19.72 -2.47
N THR A 273 1.50 21.02 -2.65
CA THR A 273 2.75 21.78 -2.47
C THR A 273 3.01 22.15 -1.02
N ASP A 274 1.96 22.31 -0.23
CA ASP A 274 2.01 22.62 1.20
C ASP A 274 1.23 21.57 2.01
N ILE A 275 1.96 20.73 2.68
CA ILE A 275 1.43 19.61 3.49
C ILE A 275 0.61 20.11 4.69
N SER A 276 0.85 21.33 5.17
CA SER A 276 0.08 21.92 6.27
C SER A 276 -1.39 22.15 5.92
N THR A 277 -1.72 22.16 4.63
CA THR A 277 -3.09 22.35 4.13
C THR A 277 -3.93 21.07 4.10
N LEU A 278 -3.37 19.92 4.49
CA LEU A 278 -4.12 18.68 4.56
C LEU A 278 -5.26 18.79 5.59
N THR A 279 -6.39 18.20 5.23
CA THR A 279 -7.62 18.28 6.04
C THR A 279 -7.47 17.54 7.38
N ASP A 280 -7.98 18.13 8.46
CA ASP A 280 -8.11 17.46 9.75
C ASP A 280 -9.14 16.32 9.69
N LEU A 281 -8.69 15.08 9.92
CA LEU A 281 -9.51 13.88 9.83
C LEU A 281 -10.20 13.51 11.15
N ASN A 282 -9.98 14.24 12.26
CA ASN A 282 -10.67 14.00 13.52
C ASN A 282 -12.18 14.20 13.42
N THR A 283 -12.65 14.97 12.46
CA THR A 283 -14.07 15.27 12.26
C THR A 283 -14.81 14.19 11.48
N PHE A 284 -14.12 13.17 11.00
CA PHE A 284 -14.69 12.07 10.22
C PHE A 284 -15.01 10.87 11.12
N SER A 285 -15.77 9.92 10.59
CA SER A 285 -16.16 8.67 11.27
C SER A 285 -15.65 7.44 10.50
N ASN A 286 -14.54 7.58 9.78
CA ASN A 286 -13.97 6.52 8.93
C ASN A 286 -12.95 5.70 9.75
N TYR A 287 -13.44 5.05 10.81
CA TYR A 287 -12.60 4.40 11.83
C TYR A 287 -11.90 3.10 11.34
N GLU A 288 -12.35 2.50 10.23
CA GLU A 288 -11.68 1.34 9.61
C GLU A 288 -10.70 1.72 8.49
N VAL A 289 -10.55 3.03 8.20
CA VAL A 289 -9.70 3.52 7.11
C VAL A 289 -8.51 4.30 7.66
N SER A 290 -7.30 3.87 7.31
CA SER A 290 -6.04 4.47 7.74
C SER A 290 -5.32 5.13 6.56
N PRO A 291 -5.21 6.47 6.51
CA PRO A 291 -4.57 7.20 5.40
C PRO A 291 -3.05 7.28 5.56
N CYS A 292 -2.30 6.77 4.58
CA CYS A 292 -0.84 6.79 4.54
C CYS A 292 -0.34 7.90 3.60
N ILE A 293 0.54 8.78 4.11
CA ILE A 293 1.11 9.92 3.37
C ILE A 293 2.64 9.92 3.30
N SER A 294 3.33 8.96 3.93
CA SER A 294 4.79 8.86 3.86
C SER A 294 5.26 8.16 2.60
N GLN A 295 6.51 8.44 2.23
CA GLN A 295 7.21 7.87 1.10
C GLN A 295 8.66 7.62 1.47
N ASP A 296 9.31 6.65 0.81
CA ASP A 296 10.76 6.60 0.79
C ASP A 296 11.34 7.82 0.04
N GLY A 297 12.37 8.45 0.60
CA GLY A 297 12.92 9.71 0.10
C GLY A 297 14.22 9.59 -0.68
N ALA A 298 14.79 8.36 -0.84
CA ALA A 298 16.10 8.21 -1.48
C ALA A 298 16.28 6.91 -2.30
N ALA A 299 15.48 5.87 -2.04
CA ALA A 299 15.62 4.57 -2.71
C ALA A 299 14.57 4.36 -3.81
N VAL A 300 14.02 3.14 -3.96
CA VAL A 300 13.12 2.80 -5.07
C VAL A 300 11.84 3.63 -5.06
N GLY A 301 11.26 3.86 -3.88
CA GLY A 301 10.06 4.70 -3.75
C GLY A 301 10.28 6.12 -4.26
N ALA A 302 11.41 6.75 -3.89
CA ALA A 302 11.80 8.06 -4.40
C ALA A 302 12.02 8.05 -5.92
N LEU A 303 12.74 7.06 -6.45
CA LEU A 303 12.98 6.93 -7.89
C LEU A 303 11.67 6.82 -8.67
N LEU A 304 10.73 6.00 -8.20
CA LEU A 304 9.42 5.85 -8.83
C LEU A 304 8.61 7.16 -8.78
N TYR A 305 8.61 7.87 -7.64
CA TYR A 305 7.99 9.19 -7.55
C TYR A 305 8.58 10.13 -8.60
N LEU A 306 9.88 10.18 -8.67
CA LEU A 306 10.64 11.06 -9.55
C LEU A 306 10.39 10.74 -11.03
N THR A 307 10.29 9.47 -11.41
CA THR A 307 10.08 9.02 -12.79
C THR A 307 8.61 9.03 -13.22
N THR A 308 7.67 8.98 -12.29
CA THR A 308 6.23 8.87 -12.62
C THR A 308 5.44 10.14 -12.28
N GLY A 309 5.94 10.99 -11.40
CA GLY A 309 5.19 12.12 -10.85
C GLY A 309 3.99 11.70 -9.98
N LYS A 310 3.97 10.44 -9.51
CA LYS A 310 2.88 9.86 -8.71
C LYS A 310 3.28 9.72 -7.26
N SER A 311 2.34 9.86 -6.34
CA SER A 311 2.56 9.52 -4.95
C SER A 311 2.89 8.04 -4.81
N ILE A 312 4.10 7.73 -4.33
CA ILE A 312 4.55 6.38 -4.05
C ILE A 312 4.61 6.23 -2.53
N THR A 313 3.47 6.03 -1.92
CA THR A 313 3.39 5.93 -0.46
C THR A 313 4.09 4.68 0.07
N THR A 314 4.31 4.62 1.38
CA THR A 314 4.78 3.40 2.05
C THR A 314 3.66 2.37 2.26
N LEU A 315 2.64 2.36 1.39
CA LEU A 315 1.47 1.46 1.46
C LEU A 315 1.87 -0.01 1.63
N GLY A 316 2.81 -0.50 0.79
CA GLY A 316 3.26 -1.90 0.84
C GLY A 316 3.95 -2.22 2.16
N ALA A 317 4.81 -1.33 2.66
CA ALA A 317 5.49 -1.47 3.94
C ALA A 317 4.49 -1.42 5.12
N TYR A 318 3.54 -0.50 5.09
CA TYR A 318 2.51 -0.40 6.13
C TYR A 318 1.61 -1.65 6.16
N LEU A 319 1.16 -2.11 5.01
CA LEU A 319 0.36 -3.33 4.90
C LEU A 319 1.15 -4.56 5.39
N GLY A 320 2.44 -4.67 5.02
CA GLY A 320 3.32 -5.76 5.45
C GLY A 320 3.59 -5.73 6.96
N ALA A 321 3.91 -4.57 7.54
CA ALA A 321 4.11 -4.40 8.97
C ALA A 321 2.82 -4.75 9.75
N SER A 322 1.68 -4.25 9.29
CA SER A 322 0.38 -4.56 9.89
C SER A 322 0.04 -6.06 9.78
N ALA A 323 0.41 -6.72 8.67
CA ALA A 323 0.20 -8.16 8.50
C ALA A 323 1.15 -9.02 9.35
N PHE A 324 2.33 -8.50 9.69
CA PHE A 324 3.29 -9.15 10.59
C PHE A 324 2.94 -8.94 12.07
N ALA A 325 2.28 -7.83 12.40
CA ALA A 325 1.79 -7.52 13.73
C ALA A 325 0.70 -8.52 14.16
N LYS A 326 0.64 -8.85 15.46
CA LYS A 326 -0.56 -9.42 16.04
C LYS A 326 -1.71 -8.39 15.94
N VAL A 327 -2.92 -8.82 16.07
CA VAL A 327 -4.10 -7.94 15.88
C VAL A 327 -4.13 -6.74 16.85
N ASN A 328 -3.56 -6.89 18.03
CA ASN A 328 -3.48 -5.86 19.08
C ASN A 328 -2.18 -5.06 19.09
N GLU A 329 -1.21 -5.41 18.23
CA GLU A 329 0.10 -4.72 18.23
C GLU A 329 0.08 -3.51 17.30
N SER A 330 0.50 -2.37 17.82
CA SER A 330 0.70 -1.18 17.01
C SER A 330 1.93 -1.30 16.12
N VAL A 331 1.81 -0.95 14.85
CA VAL A 331 2.94 -0.86 13.91
C VAL A 331 3.96 0.22 14.29
N ALA A 332 3.62 1.09 15.23
CA ALA A 332 4.52 2.10 15.79
C ALA A 332 5.43 1.54 16.91
N TRP A 333 5.31 0.27 17.26
CA TRP A 333 6.13 -0.32 18.32
C TRP A 333 7.60 -0.39 17.93
N VAL A 334 8.40 0.53 18.46
CA VAL A 334 9.80 0.77 18.08
C VAL A 334 10.69 -0.47 18.24
N GLN A 335 10.48 -1.28 19.27
CA GLN A 335 11.29 -2.49 19.48
C GLN A 335 11.10 -3.54 18.36
N LYS A 336 9.95 -3.55 17.68
CA LYS A 336 9.57 -4.63 16.75
C LYS A 336 9.54 -4.19 15.29
N PHE A 337 9.10 -2.96 15.00
CA PHE A 337 8.76 -2.54 13.65
C PHE A 337 9.70 -1.45 13.12
N ASN A 338 11.00 -1.78 12.99
CA ASN A 338 11.88 -0.96 12.15
C ASN A 338 11.53 -1.21 10.68
N ILE A 339 11.13 -0.15 9.97
CA ILE A 339 10.72 -0.21 8.57
C ILE A 339 11.92 -0.09 7.63
N SER A 340 13.01 0.54 8.05
CA SER A 340 14.20 0.68 7.22
C SER A 340 15.03 -0.60 7.18
N ASN A 341 15.79 -0.79 6.10
CA ASN A 341 16.63 -1.98 5.88
C ASN A 341 18.06 -1.65 5.43
N GLY A 342 18.51 -0.40 5.61
CA GLY A 342 19.78 0.10 5.12
C GLY A 342 19.74 0.68 3.71
N VAL A 343 18.59 0.55 3.00
CA VAL A 343 18.35 1.12 1.67
C VAL A 343 16.98 1.80 1.63
N GLU A 344 15.91 1.02 1.76
CA GLU A 344 14.53 1.53 1.74
C GLU A 344 14.18 2.22 3.05
N CYS A 345 13.48 3.35 2.96
CA CYS A 345 12.99 4.13 4.08
C CYS A 345 14.08 4.64 5.05
N GLU A 346 15.34 4.72 4.60
CA GLU A 346 16.42 5.37 5.36
C GLU A 346 16.30 6.89 5.33
N VAL A 347 15.87 7.46 4.21
CA VAL A 347 15.53 8.87 4.08
C VAL A 347 14.03 8.99 4.02
N LEU A 348 13.47 9.86 4.85
CA LEU A 348 12.02 10.03 4.94
C LEU A 348 11.54 11.16 4.06
N ALA A 349 10.43 10.94 3.36
CA ALA A 349 9.71 11.94 2.59
C ALA A 349 8.20 11.76 2.78
N PHE A 350 7.46 12.80 2.44
CA PHE A 350 6.03 12.71 2.17
C PHE A 350 5.76 12.31 0.72
N ALA A 351 4.59 11.78 0.45
CA ALA A 351 4.23 11.25 -0.87
C ALA A 351 4.01 12.34 -1.94
N ASN A 352 4.37 13.59 -1.65
CA ASN A 352 4.57 14.69 -2.60
C ASN A 352 6.06 14.94 -2.92
N GLY A 353 6.95 14.03 -2.49
CA GLY A 353 8.40 14.14 -2.69
C GLY A 353 9.12 15.07 -1.70
N GLN A 354 8.43 15.71 -0.79
CA GLN A 354 9.04 16.64 0.17
C GLN A 354 9.79 15.86 1.26
N LEU A 355 11.12 16.04 1.33
CA LEU A 355 11.97 15.40 2.32
C LEU A 355 11.71 15.95 3.72
N PHE A 356 11.78 15.09 4.74
CA PHE A 356 11.67 15.52 6.15
C PHE A 356 12.82 16.44 6.60
N SER A 357 13.95 16.41 5.90
CA SER A 357 15.06 17.33 6.12
C SER A 357 14.82 18.75 5.57
N ALA A 358 13.74 18.99 4.82
CA ALA A 358 13.41 20.30 4.31
C ALA A 358 13.01 21.25 5.46
N ALA A 359 13.47 22.51 5.38
CA ALA A 359 13.25 23.50 6.45
C ALA A 359 11.76 23.78 6.77
N ALA A 360 10.87 23.50 5.82
CA ALA A 360 9.42 23.61 6.02
C ALA A 360 8.83 22.49 6.89
N ILE A 361 9.53 21.37 7.06
CA ILE A 361 9.06 20.24 7.85
C ILE A 361 9.60 20.38 9.28
N THR A 362 8.75 20.87 10.14
CA THR A 362 9.06 21.10 11.57
C THR A 362 8.39 20.04 12.43
N ASP A 363 8.88 19.84 13.65
CA ASP A 363 8.25 18.95 14.65
C ASP A 363 6.78 19.35 14.92
N ASN A 364 6.49 20.66 14.90
CA ASN A 364 5.11 21.15 15.05
C ASN A 364 4.21 20.69 13.92
N LEU A 365 4.70 20.71 12.67
CA LEU A 365 3.97 20.22 11.53
C LEU A 365 3.74 18.71 11.62
N LEU A 366 4.77 17.94 12.01
CA LEU A 366 4.64 16.49 12.21
C LEU A 366 3.63 16.17 13.31
N ASN A 367 3.67 16.89 14.43
CA ASN A 367 2.69 16.74 15.51
C ASN A 367 1.26 17.09 15.05
N MET A 368 1.10 18.14 14.25
CA MET A 368 -0.19 18.52 13.67
C MET A 368 -0.73 17.41 12.74
N LEU A 369 0.10 16.85 11.86
CA LEU A 369 -0.31 15.78 10.94
C LEU A 369 -0.68 14.48 11.70
N ASP A 370 0.01 14.17 12.80
CA ASP A 370 -0.35 13.06 13.69
C ASP A 370 -1.70 13.32 14.37
N GLN A 371 -1.92 14.53 14.88
CA GLN A 371 -3.22 14.96 15.42
C GLN A 371 -4.32 14.94 14.34
N TYR A 372 -4.01 15.29 13.10
CA TYR A 372 -4.91 15.20 11.95
C TYR A 372 -5.12 13.75 11.47
N ARG A 373 -4.56 12.77 12.19
CA ARG A 373 -4.79 11.33 12.00
C ARG A 373 -4.15 10.72 10.76
N TYR A 374 -3.15 11.37 10.16
CA TYR A 374 -2.37 10.80 9.06
C TYR A 374 -1.29 9.85 9.57
N VAL A 375 -1.01 8.80 8.77
CA VAL A 375 0.06 7.85 9.04
C VAL A 375 1.27 8.18 8.16
N PHE A 376 2.42 8.32 8.82
CA PHE A 376 3.70 8.62 8.18
C PHE A 376 4.87 8.01 8.96
N LEU A 377 6.05 7.96 8.34
CA LEU A 377 7.25 7.48 9.00
C LEU A 377 7.91 8.59 9.83
N ARG A 378 8.59 8.20 10.90
CA ARG A 378 9.39 9.09 11.74
C ARG A 378 10.69 8.44 12.20
N LYS A 379 11.65 9.23 12.67
CA LYS A 379 12.88 8.79 13.35
C LYS A 379 12.86 9.21 14.80
N PHE A 380 13.55 8.46 15.63
CA PHE A 380 13.74 8.78 17.04
C PHE A 380 15.20 9.11 17.32
N ILE A 381 15.47 10.14 18.12
CA ILE A 381 16.81 10.51 18.53
C ILE A 381 17.40 9.36 19.40
N GLY A 382 18.59 8.91 19.04
CA GLY A 382 19.26 7.81 19.76
C GLY A 382 18.82 6.41 19.36
N GLN A 383 17.87 6.28 18.43
CA GLN A 383 17.42 5.00 17.89
C GLN A 383 17.61 4.97 16.37
N SER A 384 18.30 3.94 15.86
CA SER A 384 18.46 3.74 14.43
C SER A 384 17.18 3.24 13.79
N GLY A 385 16.97 3.57 12.50
CA GLY A 385 15.84 3.09 11.73
C GLY A 385 14.70 4.11 11.58
N SER A 386 13.65 3.67 10.93
CA SER A 386 12.44 4.45 10.63
C SER A 386 11.20 3.70 11.08
N TYR A 387 10.25 4.40 11.66
CA TYR A 387 9.09 3.82 12.33
C TYR A 387 7.83 4.59 11.92
N PHE A 388 6.69 3.92 11.86
CA PHE A 388 5.42 4.64 11.73
C PHE A 388 5.13 5.47 12.98
N ASN A 389 4.49 6.63 12.80
CA ASN A 389 4.03 7.47 13.93
C ASN A 389 2.91 6.80 14.73
N GLY A 390 2.07 6.02 14.06
CA GLY A 390 0.93 5.31 14.63
C GLY A 390 0.28 4.42 13.56
N ALA A 391 -0.87 3.85 13.91
CA ALA A 391 -1.79 3.22 12.97
C ALA A 391 -3.14 3.96 12.98
N ASN A 392 -3.07 5.28 12.84
CA ASN A 392 -4.20 6.19 12.97
C ASN A 392 -5.30 5.88 11.96
N SER A 393 -6.54 5.82 12.43
CA SER A 393 -7.74 5.78 11.56
C SER A 393 -8.31 7.18 11.35
N ALA A 394 -9.01 7.41 10.24
CA ALA A 394 -9.59 8.70 9.88
C ALA A 394 -10.88 8.99 10.70
N CYS A 395 -10.72 9.14 12.02
CA CYS A 395 -11.79 9.44 12.96
C CYS A 395 -11.24 10.17 14.20
N SER A 396 -12.14 10.61 15.08
CA SER A 396 -11.76 11.25 16.33
C SER A 396 -10.91 10.33 17.22
N LEU A 397 -9.92 10.92 17.89
CA LEU A 397 -9.11 10.21 18.89
C LEU A 397 -9.95 9.65 20.07
N SER A 398 -11.11 10.23 20.34
CA SER A 398 -12.03 9.76 21.38
C SER A 398 -12.88 8.56 20.95
N ASN A 399 -12.76 8.09 19.71
CA ASN A 399 -13.44 6.90 19.24
C ASN A 399 -12.73 5.64 19.75
N ASP A 400 -13.47 4.64 20.20
CA ASP A 400 -12.93 3.36 20.69
C ASP A 400 -12.17 2.59 19.59
N TYR A 401 -12.40 2.93 18.34
CA TYR A 401 -11.77 2.34 17.14
C TYR A 401 -10.81 3.31 16.45
N ALA A 402 -10.18 4.20 17.22
CA ALA A 402 -9.32 5.26 16.68
C ALA A 402 -8.03 4.75 16.03
N TYR A 403 -7.69 3.49 16.19
CA TYR A 403 -6.48 2.88 15.62
C TYR A 403 -6.79 1.56 14.92
N LEU A 404 -5.96 1.22 13.94
CA LEU A 404 -6.15 0.04 13.11
C LEU A 404 -6.12 -1.27 13.92
N GLU A 405 -5.23 -1.35 14.94
CA GLU A 405 -5.13 -2.49 15.85
C GLU A 405 -6.38 -2.67 16.71
N ASP A 406 -7.06 -1.61 17.09
CA ASP A 406 -8.32 -1.69 17.85
C ASP A 406 -9.41 -2.36 17.00
N ASN A 407 -9.51 -1.94 15.73
CA ASN A 407 -10.43 -2.54 14.75
C ASN A 407 -10.08 -4.01 14.47
N LEU A 408 -8.82 -4.33 14.23
CA LEU A 408 -8.38 -5.71 13.95
C LEU A 408 -8.66 -6.65 15.12
N THR A 409 -8.49 -6.17 16.35
CA THR A 409 -8.75 -6.93 17.59
C THR A 409 -10.24 -7.25 17.72
N ILE A 410 -11.12 -6.25 17.61
CA ILE A 410 -12.55 -6.48 17.73
C ILE A 410 -13.10 -7.33 16.57
N GLN A 411 -12.62 -7.12 15.36
CA GLN A 411 -13.00 -7.91 14.19
C GLN A 411 -12.58 -9.38 14.31
N LYS A 412 -11.42 -9.67 14.94
CA LYS A 412 -11.02 -11.08 15.25
C LYS A 412 -11.97 -11.70 16.25
N ALA A 413 -12.33 -11.00 17.32
CA ALA A 413 -13.29 -11.46 18.30
C ALA A 413 -14.66 -11.73 17.66
N MET A 414 -15.15 -10.81 16.82
CA MET A 414 -16.43 -10.96 16.09
C MET A 414 -16.43 -12.22 15.23
N ARG A 415 -15.39 -12.45 14.42
CA ARG A 415 -15.27 -13.66 13.59
C ARG A 415 -15.24 -14.93 14.43
N GLY A 416 -14.51 -14.90 15.54
CA GLY A 416 -14.39 -16.03 16.45
C GLY A 416 -15.71 -16.41 17.10
N VAL A 417 -16.40 -15.44 17.69
CA VAL A 417 -17.71 -15.62 18.33
C VAL A 417 -18.77 -16.04 17.30
N TYR A 418 -18.79 -15.41 16.11
CA TYR A 418 -19.70 -15.78 15.03
C TYR A 418 -19.53 -17.27 14.64
N SER A 419 -18.32 -17.69 14.33
CA SER A 419 -18.06 -19.08 13.91
C SER A 419 -18.42 -20.11 14.99
N SER A 420 -18.24 -19.78 16.27
CA SER A 420 -18.56 -20.64 17.40
C SER A 420 -20.05 -20.76 17.66
N LEU A 421 -20.82 -19.72 17.41
CA LEU A 421 -22.28 -19.67 17.63
C LEU A 421 -23.07 -20.27 16.45
N LEU A 422 -22.49 -20.37 15.26
CA LEU A 422 -23.18 -20.93 14.08
C LEU A 422 -23.86 -22.29 14.31
N PRO A 423 -23.26 -23.27 15.05
CA PRO A 423 -23.91 -24.56 15.31
C PRO A 423 -25.18 -24.45 16.15
N ALA A 424 -25.34 -23.39 16.93
CA ALA A 424 -26.54 -23.17 17.76
C ALA A 424 -27.68 -22.46 17.00
N LEU A 425 -27.36 -21.88 15.83
CA LEU A 425 -28.35 -21.15 15.03
C LEU A 425 -29.46 -22.08 14.55
N SER A 426 -30.72 -21.68 14.78
CA SER A 426 -31.91 -22.48 14.48
C SER A 426 -32.03 -23.81 15.25
N GLY A 427 -31.18 -24.01 16.25
CA GLY A 427 -31.27 -25.17 17.14
C GLY A 427 -32.41 -25.05 18.15
N PRO A 428 -32.93 -26.19 18.68
CA PRO A 428 -33.92 -26.17 19.74
C PRO A 428 -33.29 -25.73 21.07
N LEU A 429 -34.01 -24.89 21.80
CA LEU A 429 -33.58 -24.33 23.09
C LEU A 429 -34.49 -24.82 24.21
N GLN A 430 -33.92 -25.15 25.37
CA GLN A 430 -34.71 -25.43 26.57
C GLN A 430 -35.11 -24.08 27.24
N LEU A 431 -36.38 -23.97 27.53
CA LEU A 431 -36.96 -22.80 28.16
C LEU A 431 -37.58 -23.16 29.51
N ASN A 432 -37.69 -22.19 30.38
CA ASN A 432 -38.47 -22.27 31.61
C ASN A 432 -39.97 -22.22 31.31
N ALA A 433 -40.80 -22.53 32.30
CA ALA A 433 -42.28 -22.57 32.18
C ALA A 433 -42.88 -21.17 31.84
N ASP A 434 -42.17 -20.10 32.13
CA ASP A 434 -42.52 -18.71 31.81
C ASP A 434 -42.02 -18.22 30.42
N GLY A 435 -41.37 -19.12 29.65
CA GLY A 435 -40.86 -18.82 28.31
C GLY A 435 -39.48 -18.16 28.29
N THR A 436 -38.85 -17.96 29.43
CA THR A 436 -37.46 -17.45 29.52
C THR A 436 -36.43 -18.55 29.25
N LEU A 437 -35.17 -18.17 29.00
CA LEU A 437 -34.10 -19.14 28.78
C LEU A 437 -33.81 -19.92 30.06
N SER A 438 -33.68 -21.25 29.96
CA SER A 438 -33.21 -22.06 31.09
C SER A 438 -31.71 -21.86 31.35
N ASP A 439 -31.30 -22.04 32.60
CA ASP A 439 -29.89 -21.92 33.00
C ASP A 439 -28.96 -22.85 32.18
N ASN A 440 -29.44 -24.03 31.79
CA ASN A 440 -28.71 -24.95 30.93
C ASN A 440 -28.49 -24.38 29.54
N THR A 441 -29.51 -23.71 28.97
CA THR A 441 -29.39 -23.07 27.66
C THR A 441 -28.43 -21.87 27.71
N ILE A 442 -28.48 -21.07 28.78
CA ILE A 442 -27.57 -19.95 28.99
C ILE A 442 -26.14 -20.46 29.08
N ALA A 443 -25.86 -21.42 29.96
CA ALA A 443 -24.52 -22.04 30.12
C ALA A 443 -24.00 -22.66 28.81
N TYR A 444 -24.88 -23.30 28.04
CA TYR A 444 -24.53 -23.83 26.71
C TYR A 444 -24.10 -22.74 25.74
N LEU A 445 -24.87 -21.66 25.61
CA LEU A 445 -24.56 -20.56 24.69
C LEU A 445 -23.29 -19.80 25.12
N GLU A 446 -23.10 -19.58 26.41
CA GLU A 446 -21.88 -18.99 26.96
C GLU A 446 -20.67 -19.87 26.67
N SER A 447 -20.80 -21.19 26.85
CA SER A 447 -19.73 -22.15 26.54
C SER A 447 -19.34 -22.20 25.05
N LEU A 448 -20.27 -21.84 24.15
CA LEU A 448 -19.97 -21.68 22.72
C LEU A 448 -19.26 -20.36 22.43
N ALA A 449 -19.64 -19.27 23.09
CA ALA A 449 -19.09 -17.95 22.81
C ALA A 449 -17.65 -17.74 23.35
N THR A 450 -17.26 -18.45 24.41
CA THR A 450 -16.01 -18.21 25.16
C THR A 450 -14.73 -18.74 24.51
N PRO A 451 -14.65 -19.91 23.81
CA PRO A 451 -13.39 -20.56 23.45
C PRO A 451 -12.45 -19.69 22.60
N ASN A 452 -13.01 -18.88 21.70
CA ASN A 452 -12.21 -17.96 20.87
C ASN A 452 -11.66 -16.79 21.68
N LEU A 453 -12.45 -16.24 22.59
CA LEU A 453 -12.05 -15.16 23.48
C LEU A 453 -10.98 -15.65 24.48
N ASP A 454 -11.12 -16.86 25.02
CA ASP A 454 -10.11 -17.51 25.83
C ASP A 454 -8.78 -17.68 25.08
N GLN A 455 -8.83 -18.05 23.80
CA GLN A 455 -7.63 -18.13 22.98
C GLN A 455 -6.99 -16.77 22.81
N MET A 456 -7.76 -15.71 22.56
CA MET A 456 -7.23 -14.35 22.43
C MET A 456 -6.59 -13.85 23.74
N VAL A 457 -7.12 -14.24 24.92
CA VAL A 457 -6.46 -13.94 26.22
C VAL A 457 -5.15 -14.71 26.35
N ARG A 458 -5.13 -16.02 26.03
CA ARG A 458 -3.90 -16.84 26.06
C ARG A 458 -2.81 -16.32 25.13
N ASP A 459 -3.21 -15.82 23.96
CA ASP A 459 -2.30 -15.25 22.96
C ASP A 459 -1.88 -13.79 23.29
N SER A 460 -2.40 -13.25 24.41
CA SER A 460 -2.18 -11.87 24.84
C SER A 460 -2.64 -10.86 23.78
N GLU A 461 -3.76 -11.11 23.13
CA GLU A 461 -4.38 -10.19 22.17
C GLU A 461 -5.42 -9.29 22.84
N ILE A 462 -6.04 -9.80 23.91
CA ILE A 462 -6.93 -9.04 24.81
C ILE A 462 -6.55 -9.30 26.27
N SER A 463 -6.85 -8.37 27.15
CA SER A 463 -6.55 -8.51 28.59
C SER A 463 -7.58 -9.36 29.32
N ALA A 464 -8.85 -9.16 29.00
CA ALA A 464 -9.98 -9.87 29.59
C ALA A 464 -11.22 -9.75 28.69
N TYR A 465 -12.21 -10.58 28.95
CA TYR A 465 -13.53 -10.48 28.34
C TYR A 465 -14.63 -10.89 29.32
N GLY A 466 -15.86 -10.49 29.01
CA GLY A 466 -17.08 -10.94 29.69
C GLY A 466 -18.14 -11.30 28.67
N VAL A 467 -18.80 -12.44 28.86
CA VAL A 467 -19.98 -12.84 28.10
C VAL A 467 -21.17 -12.81 29.04
N ARG A 468 -22.25 -12.20 28.61
CA ARG A 468 -23.47 -12.10 29.41
C ARG A 468 -24.69 -12.33 28.55
N ILE A 469 -25.60 -13.16 29.02
CA ILE A 469 -26.91 -13.40 28.43
C ILE A 469 -27.95 -12.95 29.46
N ASP A 470 -28.85 -12.06 29.07
CA ASP A 470 -29.96 -11.65 29.93
C ASP A 470 -30.95 -12.83 30.09
N THR A 471 -31.16 -13.27 31.29
CA THR A 471 -32.06 -14.38 31.63
C THR A 471 -33.52 -14.08 31.36
N ALA A 472 -33.93 -12.79 31.37
CA ALA A 472 -35.32 -12.37 31.15
C ALA A 472 -35.77 -12.40 29.68
N GLN A 473 -34.86 -12.77 28.73
CA GLN A 473 -35.23 -12.82 27.31
C GLN A 473 -36.28 -13.89 27.03
N ASN A 474 -37.35 -13.52 26.34
CA ASN A 474 -38.37 -14.45 25.87
C ASN A 474 -38.20 -14.70 24.35
N VAL A 475 -37.58 -15.83 24.01
CA VAL A 475 -37.28 -16.21 22.64
C VAL A 475 -38.52 -16.60 21.85
N LEU A 476 -39.54 -17.14 22.51
CA LEU A 476 -40.80 -17.50 21.84
C LEU A 476 -41.51 -16.27 21.25
N THR A 477 -41.33 -15.11 21.88
CA THR A 477 -41.97 -13.86 21.44
C THR A 477 -41.16 -13.16 20.37
N THR A 478 -39.81 -13.23 20.46
CA THR A 478 -38.88 -12.42 19.63
C THR A 478 -38.20 -13.21 18.52
N GLY A 479 -38.09 -14.54 18.67
CA GLY A 479 -37.25 -15.38 17.81
C GLY A 479 -35.75 -15.04 17.85
N LYS A 480 -35.32 -14.24 18.86
CA LYS A 480 -33.98 -13.65 18.93
C LYS A 480 -33.37 -13.85 20.32
N ILE A 481 -32.07 -14.15 20.37
CA ILE A 481 -31.24 -14.12 21.58
C ILE A 481 -30.22 -13.00 21.44
N ILE A 482 -29.99 -12.24 22.49
CA ILE A 482 -28.96 -11.23 22.62
C ILE A 482 -27.89 -11.76 23.56
N ILE A 483 -26.69 -11.91 23.04
CA ILE A 483 -25.48 -12.28 23.78
C ILE A 483 -24.59 -11.04 23.81
N SER A 484 -24.35 -10.48 24.98
CA SER A 484 -23.49 -9.32 25.15
C SER A 484 -22.06 -9.80 25.42
N VAL A 485 -21.12 -9.37 24.59
CA VAL A 485 -19.69 -9.63 24.76
C VAL A 485 -18.99 -8.30 25.02
N GLN A 486 -18.24 -8.24 26.12
CA GLN A 486 -17.42 -7.08 26.48
C GLN A 486 -15.96 -7.51 26.47
N ILE A 487 -15.07 -6.67 25.95
CA ILE A 487 -13.66 -6.98 25.79
C ILE A 487 -12.83 -5.86 26.40
N VAL A 488 -11.86 -6.21 27.22
CA VAL A 488 -10.82 -5.31 27.68
C VAL A 488 -9.61 -5.55 26.80
N GLN A 489 -9.27 -4.57 25.95
CA GLN A 489 -8.13 -4.67 25.06
C GLN A 489 -6.81 -4.57 25.81
N GLN A 490 -5.71 -4.90 25.15
CA GLN A 490 -4.35 -4.66 25.64
C GLN A 490 -4.05 -3.16 25.56
N GLY A 491 -3.46 -2.62 26.62
CA GLY A 491 -3.06 -1.21 26.64
C GLY A 491 -1.82 -0.95 25.78
N VAL A 492 -1.87 0.07 24.93
CA VAL A 492 -0.72 0.56 24.16
C VAL A 492 -0.24 1.87 24.78
N ALA A 493 1.01 1.89 25.31
CA ALA A 493 1.61 3.09 25.85
C ALA A 493 2.09 4.01 24.71
N ARG A 494 1.24 4.92 24.28
CA ARG A 494 1.55 5.87 23.19
C ARG A 494 2.33 7.08 23.65
N GLN A 495 2.25 7.40 24.96
CA GLN A 495 3.03 8.45 25.61
C GLN A 495 3.55 7.92 26.95
N ILE A 496 4.80 8.22 27.25
CA ILE A 496 5.44 7.89 28.52
C ILE A 496 5.97 9.20 29.10
N GLU A 497 5.41 9.63 30.23
CA GLU A 497 5.89 10.78 30.97
C GLU A 497 6.78 10.30 32.12
N VAL A 498 7.98 10.82 32.20
CA VAL A 498 8.94 10.49 33.23
C VAL A 498 9.31 11.78 34.00
N PRO A 499 8.67 12.08 35.12
CA PRO A 499 9.11 13.17 35.98
C PRO A 499 10.51 12.86 36.53
N ILE A 500 11.47 13.73 36.27
CA ILE A 500 12.83 13.59 36.76
C ILE A 500 13.25 14.88 37.47
N GLY A 501 13.88 14.74 38.63
CA GLY A 501 14.34 15.86 39.40
C GLY A 501 15.46 15.45 40.36
N TYR A 502 16.16 16.43 40.87
CA TYR A 502 17.14 16.21 41.96
C TYR A 502 16.41 16.11 43.29
N THR A 503 16.87 15.21 44.15
CA THR A 503 16.44 15.11 45.56
C THR A 503 17.64 15.07 46.47
N THR A 504 17.47 15.53 47.70
CA THR A 504 18.51 15.46 48.76
C THR A 504 18.58 14.07 49.41
N SER A 505 17.56 13.23 49.22
CA SER A 505 17.53 11.86 49.73
C SER A 505 16.60 11.00 48.87
N LEU A 506 16.93 9.72 48.73
CA LEU A 506 16.03 8.72 48.13
C LEU A 506 15.14 8.14 49.24
N SER A 507 13.83 8.07 49.00
CA SER A 507 12.84 7.44 49.89
C SER A 507 12.73 5.93 49.61
#